data_91741d12b137306e18abac594c3c80de
#
_entry.id   91741d12b137306e18abac594c3c80de
#
_cell.length_a   1.000
_cell.length_b   1.000
_cell.length_c   1.000
_cell.angle_alpha   90.00
_cell.angle_beta   90.00
_cell.angle_gamma   90.00
#
_symmetry.space_group_name_H-M   'P 1'
#
loop_
_entity.id
_entity.type
_entity.pdbx_description
1 polymer ?
#
loop_
_entity_poly.entity_id
_entity_poly.type
_entity_poly.pdbx_seq_one_letter_code
_entity_poly.pdbx_strand_id
1 'polypeptide(L)'
;MDFSGKIERCRLSPIRKFYPYQVEYDKKGIKIYHLNIGQPDIETPPAYFEAIRNFEQPVLEYAPSPGIPALIQATRDYFARIGIAYETEDILITTGGSEALQIVCTCILDEGDEVIIPEPFYPNYNTFVNCTGAKIVPIHTTPEEGYHFASREKIEPLITARTKAIIITNPGNPTGVVLTPGEMRLMADIAKAHNLFLIGDEVYREFVYGGEQLQSIGQYADIAENAVIIDSVSKRFSACGARIGAIITKNQELLLHALKICQARLSVATLDQLASAALYEVDRTYFDAVRTEYKNRRDTIYRKLLEIPGVVCKEPQGAFYLMAKLPVDDTDKFQTWLLTEFQDNNETLMFAPGAGFYSAPGMGL
;
A
#
# COMPACT_ATOMS: atom_id res chain seq x y z
N MET A 1 -6.08 -7.71 34.70
CA MET A 1 -6.67 -8.00 33.37
C MET A 1 -5.53 -8.12 32.40
N ASP A 2 -5.47 -9.20 31.64
CA ASP A 2 -4.42 -9.46 30.68
C ASP A 2 -4.96 -9.17 29.27
N PHE A 3 -4.11 -8.66 28.38
CA PHE A 3 -4.46 -8.41 26.98
C PHE A 3 -4.01 -9.57 26.09
N SER A 4 -4.51 -9.60 24.87
CA SER A 4 -4.08 -10.60 23.89
C SER A 4 -2.60 -10.40 23.54
N GLY A 5 -1.78 -11.44 23.65
CA GLY A 5 -0.39 -11.39 23.26
C GLY A 5 -0.17 -11.09 21.76
N LYS A 6 -1.22 -11.26 20.94
CA LYS A 6 -1.20 -10.85 19.53
C LYS A 6 -1.14 -9.33 19.38
N ILE A 7 -1.97 -8.59 20.14
CA ILE A 7 -1.98 -7.12 20.07
C ILE A 7 -0.75 -6.51 20.76
N GLU A 8 -0.19 -7.16 21.78
CA GLU A 8 1.04 -6.70 22.43
C GLU A 8 2.26 -6.74 21.50
N ARG A 9 2.25 -7.63 20.48
CA ARG A 9 3.28 -7.66 19.43
C ARG A 9 3.10 -6.57 18.36
N CYS A 10 1.94 -5.94 18.28
CA CYS A 10 1.69 -4.85 17.34
C CYS A 10 2.37 -3.56 17.79
N ARG A 11 2.92 -2.80 16.85
CA ARG A 11 3.59 -1.54 17.12
C ARG A 11 2.69 -0.35 16.78
N LEU A 12 2.87 0.76 17.48
CA LEU A 12 2.28 2.02 17.06
C LEU A 12 2.93 2.51 15.77
N SER A 13 2.20 3.33 15.02
CA SER A 13 2.71 3.90 13.76
C SER A 13 4.02 4.65 13.98
N PRO A 14 5.11 4.28 13.30
CA PRO A 14 6.41 4.94 13.44
C PRO A 14 6.39 6.38 12.90
N ILE A 15 5.45 6.68 12.02
CA ILE A 15 5.29 8.00 11.39
C ILE A 15 4.60 8.98 12.36
N ARG A 16 3.60 8.49 13.11
CA ARG A 16 2.78 9.34 14.01
C ARG A 16 3.47 9.71 15.32
N LYS A 17 4.58 9.09 15.67
CA LYS A 17 5.31 9.39 16.92
C LYS A 17 5.82 10.84 16.99
N PHE A 18 5.98 11.51 15.85
CA PHE A 18 6.45 12.89 15.77
C PHE A 18 5.33 13.95 15.87
N TYR A 19 4.07 13.53 15.93
CA TYR A 19 2.92 14.43 16.00
C TYR A 19 3.01 15.45 17.17
N PRO A 20 3.45 15.08 18.39
CA PRO A 20 3.60 16.06 19.48
C PRO A 20 4.56 17.20 19.15
N TYR A 21 5.67 16.92 18.47
CA TYR A 21 6.64 17.93 18.04
C TYR A 21 6.06 18.88 16.98
N GLN A 22 5.27 18.31 16.06
CA GLN A 22 4.54 19.12 15.07
C GLN A 22 3.65 20.16 15.76
N VAL A 23 2.84 19.73 16.73
CA VAL A 23 1.93 20.63 17.49
C VAL A 23 2.71 21.76 18.15
N GLU A 24 3.89 21.51 18.70
CA GLU A 24 4.73 22.54 19.32
C GLU A 24 5.29 23.53 18.30
N TYR A 25 5.68 23.08 17.12
CA TYR A 25 6.19 23.97 16.07
C TYR A 25 5.06 24.80 15.44
N ASP A 26 3.88 24.22 15.25
CA ASP A 26 2.68 24.96 14.80
C ASP A 26 2.35 26.12 15.76
N LYS A 27 2.44 25.90 17.08
CA LYS A 27 2.25 26.97 18.09
C LYS A 27 3.30 28.08 18.00
N LYS A 28 4.52 27.76 17.56
CA LYS A 28 5.61 28.74 17.37
C LYS A 28 5.52 29.46 16.04
N GLY A 29 4.58 29.10 15.16
CA GLY A 29 4.45 29.63 13.80
C GLY A 29 5.57 29.18 12.85
N ILE A 30 6.21 28.05 13.15
CA ILE A 30 7.24 27.45 12.29
C ILE A 30 6.54 26.57 11.27
N LYS A 31 6.77 26.82 10.00
CA LYS A 31 6.20 26.04 8.90
C LYS A 31 6.94 24.71 8.75
N ILE A 32 6.19 23.61 8.72
CA ILE A 32 6.74 22.27 8.50
C ILE A 32 6.38 21.79 7.10
N TYR A 33 7.40 21.42 6.31
CA TYR A 33 7.20 20.70 5.06
C TYR A 33 7.06 19.21 5.35
N HIS A 34 5.87 18.66 5.07
CA HIS A 34 5.53 17.27 5.36
C HIS A 34 5.92 16.33 4.22
N LEU A 35 7.02 15.60 4.39
CA LEU A 35 7.47 14.53 3.49
C LEU A 35 7.22 13.13 4.08
N ASN A 36 6.50 13.06 5.21
CA ASN A 36 6.25 11.84 5.99
C ASN A 36 4.89 11.21 5.74
N ILE A 37 4.01 11.84 4.97
CA ILE A 37 2.62 11.41 4.79
C ILE A 37 2.43 10.87 3.38
N GLY A 38 2.04 9.59 3.29
CA GLY A 38 1.73 8.92 2.03
C GLY A 38 0.29 9.17 1.56
N GLN A 39 -0.12 10.43 1.50
CA GLN A 39 -1.43 10.85 0.99
C GLN A 39 -1.25 11.74 -0.23
N PRO A 40 -1.89 11.39 -1.39
CA PRO A 40 -1.89 12.28 -2.54
C PRO A 40 -2.60 13.59 -2.23
N ASP A 41 -2.12 14.68 -2.81
CA ASP A 41 -2.63 16.06 -2.63
C ASP A 41 -3.17 16.68 -3.93
N ILE A 42 -3.23 15.92 -5.01
CA ILE A 42 -3.92 16.33 -6.24
C ILE A 42 -5.43 16.24 -6.01
N GLU A 43 -6.18 17.14 -6.58
CA GLU A 43 -7.62 17.21 -6.37
C GLU A 43 -8.33 15.88 -6.68
N THR A 44 -9.19 15.46 -5.78
CA THR A 44 -10.12 14.35 -6.03
C THR A 44 -11.06 14.74 -7.18
N PRO A 45 -11.28 13.87 -8.17
CA PRO A 45 -12.17 14.21 -9.29
C PRO A 45 -13.55 14.68 -8.83
N PRO A 46 -14.10 15.78 -9.42
CA PRO A 46 -15.39 16.37 -9.01
C PRO A 46 -16.55 15.39 -9.02
N ALA A 47 -16.50 14.38 -9.89
CA ALA A 47 -17.54 13.35 -10.02
C ALA A 47 -17.86 12.65 -8.67
N TYR A 48 -16.86 12.50 -7.78
CA TYR A 48 -17.06 11.94 -6.44
C TYR A 48 -18.06 12.81 -5.64
N PHE A 49 -17.80 14.10 -5.56
CA PHE A 49 -18.64 15.04 -4.79
C PHE A 49 -19.98 15.29 -5.44
N GLU A 50 -20.05 15.23 -6.77
CA GLU A 50 -21.29 15.35 -7.53
C GLU A 50 -22.22 14.17 -7.25
N ALA A 51 -21.69 12.95 -7.23
CA ALA A 51 -22.48 11.77 -6.89
C ALA A 51 -23.09 11.86 -5.48
N ILE A 52 -22.35 12.40 -4.51
CA ILE A 52 -22.87 12.64 -3.14
C ILE A 52 -23.97 13.71 -3.17
N ARG A 53 -23.76 14.83 -3.85
CA ARG A 53 -24.75 15.92 -3.92
C ARG A 53 -26.07 15.50 -4.59
N ASN A 54 -26.00 14.56 -5.54
CA ASN A 54 -27.13 14.05 -6.29
C ASN A 54 -27.82 12.85 -5.63
N PHE A 55 -27.44 12.50 -4.41
CA PHE A 55 -28.09 11.42 -3.67
C PHE A 55 -29.44 11.91 -3.11
N GLU A 56 -30.55 11.36 -3.65
CA GLU A 56 -31.90 11.82 -3.31
C GLU A 56 -32.74 10.75 -2.56
N GLN A 57 -32.14 9.60 -2.21
CA GLN A 57 -32.89 8.57 -1.51
C GLN A 57 -33.24 9.03 -0.08
N PRO A 58 -34.51 8.84 0.35
CA PRO A 58 -34.97 9.35 1.64
C PRO A 58 -34.40 8.54 2.83
N VAL A 59 -33.92 7.34 2.59
CA VAL A 59 -33.30 6.45 3.60
C VAL A 59 -31.91 6.04 3.11
N LEU A 60 -30.91 6.21 3.95
CA LEU A 60 -29.57 5.71 3.71
C LEU A 60 -29.48 4.26 4.19
N GLU A 61 -29.79 3.34 3.30
CA GLU A 61 -29.83 1.89 3.58
C GLU A 61 -28.43 1.26 3.62
N TYR A 62 -28.34 0.10 4.26
CA TYR A 62 -27.16 -0.72 4.13
C TYR A 62 -26.94 -1.17 2.69
N ALA A 63 -25.71 -1.02 2.21
CA ALA A 63 -25.29 -1.63 0.97
C ALA A 63 -25.19 -3.16 1.11
N PRO A 64 -25.22 -3.92 0.01
CA PRO A 64 -24.90 -5.35 0.04
C PRO A 64 -23.49 -5.58 0.63
N SER A 65 -23.33 -6.67 1.39
CA SER A 65 -22.04 -7.00 2.05
C SER A 65 -20.86 -7.15 1.08
N PRO A 66 -21.04 -7.71 -0.14
CA PRO A 66 -19.95 -7.74 -1.14
C PRO A 66 -19.60 -6.38 -1.74
N GLY A 67 -20.50 -5.42 -1.68
CA GLY A 67 -20.43 -4.11 -2.32
C GLY A 67 -21.64 -3.83 -3.22
N ILE A 68 -21.83 -2.58 -3.59
CA ILE A 68 -22.91 -2.22 -4.53
C ILE A 68 -22.53 -2.68 -5.96
N PRO A 69 -23.51 -3.15 -6.75
CA PRO A 69 -23.25 -3.63 -8.11
C PRO A 69 -22.55 -2.60 -9.00
N ALA A 70 -22.90 -1.33 -8.89
CA ALA A 70 -22.29 -0.26 -9.69
C ALA A 70 -20.78 -0.13 -9.44
N LEU A 71 -20.33 -0.21 -8.20
CA LEU A 71 -18.89 -0.11 -7.87
C LEU A 71 -18.13 -1.37 -8.27
N ILE A 72 -18.72 -2.56 -8.02
CA ILE A 72 -18.14 -3.84 -8.44
C ILE A 72 -17.95 -3.85 -9.97
N GLN A 73 -19.00 -3.45 -10.71
CA GLN A 73 -18.96 -3.35 -12.16
C GLN A 73 -17.88 -2.35 -12.65
N ALA A 74 -17.83 -1.15 -12.05
CA ALA A 74 -16.85 -0.13 -12.39
C ALA A 74 -15.41 -0.62 -12.13
N THR A 75 -15.20 -1.35 -11.02
CA THR A 75 -13.92 -1.96 -10.70
C THR A 75 -13.54 -3.04 -11.73
N ARG A 76 -14.48 -3.94 -12.06
CA ARG A 76 -14.27 -4.96 -13.11
C ARG A 76 -13.88 -4.33 -14.44
N ASP A 77 -14.61 -3.31 -14.87
CA ASP A 77 -14.39 -2.65 -16.14
C ASP A 77 -13.04 -1.91 -16.18
N TYR A 78 -12.61 -1.37 -15.05
CA TYR A 78 -11.27 -0.80 -14.91
C TYR A 78 -10.19 -1.87 -15.15
N PHE A 79 -10.30 -3.04 -14.53
CA PHE A 79 -9.34 -4.13 -14.73
C PHE A 79 -9.37 -4.64 -16.18
N ALA A 80 -10.55 -4.74 -16.79
CA ALA A 80 -10.68 -5.11 -18.20
C ALA A 80 -9.96 -4.14 -19.15
N ARG A 81 -10.01 -2.82 -18.87
CA ARG A 81 -9.29 -1.81 -19.66
C ARG A 81 -7.77 -1.95 -19.61
N ILE A 82 -7.23 -2.56 -18.57
CA ILE A 82 -5.80 -2.83 -18.42
C ILE A 82 -5.42 -4.30 -18.76
N GLY A 83 -6.34 -5.01 -19.41
CA GLY A 83 -6.10 -6.36 -19.93
C GLY A 83 -6.20 -7.48 -18.91
N ILE A 84 -6.91 -7.27 -17.79
CA ILE A 84 -7.11 -8.29 -16.76
C ILE A 84 -8.60 -8.62 -16.66
N ALA A 85 -8.96 -9.88 -16.96
CA ALA A 85 -10.35 -10.33 -16.96
C ALA A 85 -10.75 -10.88 -15.59
N TYR A 86 -11.60 -10.14 -14.91
CA TYR A 86 -12.33 -10.56 -13.71
C TYR A 86 -13.82 -10.52 -13.96
N GLU A 87 -14.57 -11.37 -13.23
CA GLU A 87 -16.02 -11.30 -13.17
C GLU A 87 -16.46 -10.53 -11.92
N THR A 88 -17.73 -10.20 -11.83
CA THR A 88 -18.27 -9.47 -10.67
C THR A 88 -18.12 -10.28 -9.37
N GLU A 89 -18.19 -11.59 -9.47
CA GLU A 89 -18.05 -12.56 -8.37
C GLU A 89 -16.61 -12.67 -7.84
N ASP A 90 -15.62 -12.18 -8.60
CA ASP A 90 -14.21 -12.19 -8.22
C ASP A 90 -13.83 -10.99 -7.34
N ILE A 91 -14.79 -10.10 -7.02
CA ILE A 91 -14.53 -8.78 -6.40
C ILE A 91 -15.35 -8.63 -5.12
N LEU A 92 -14.70 -8.34 -4.00
CA LEU A 92 -15.33 -7.91 -2.75
C LEU A 92 -14.87 -6.50 -2.37
N ILE A 93 -15.82 -5.59 -2.18
CA ILE A 93 -15.54 -4.23 -1.74
C ILE A 93 -15.26 -4.18 -0.24
N THR A 94 -14.25 -3.42 0.14
CA THR A 94 -13.76 -3.28 1.52
C THR A 94 -13.62 -1.83 1.94
N THR A 95 -13.49 -1.60 3.26
CA THR A 95 -13.23 -0.27 3.83
C THR A 95 -11.74 0.10 3.62
N GLY A 96 -11.37 0.31 2.36
CA GLY A 96 -10.00 0.56 1.90
C GLY A 96 -9.14 -0.70 1.84
N GLY A 97 -7.95 -0.57 1.26
CA GLY A 97 -6.99 -1.67 1.14
C GLY A 97 -6.54 -2.24 2.50
N SER A 98 -6.61 -1.47 3.57
CA SER A 98 -6.26 -1.95 4.92
C SER A 98 -7.22 -3.03 5.43
N GLU A 99 -8.53 -2.85 5.24
CA GLU A 99 -9.50 -3.90 5.60
C GLU A 99 -9.34 -5.11 4.67
N ALA A 100 -9.07 -4.89 3.38
CA ALA A 100 -8.81 -5.98 2.44
C ALA A 100 -7.64 -6.86 2.90
N LEU A 101 -6.51 -6.24 3.27
CA LEU A 101 -5.35 -6.95 3.81
C LEU A 101 -5.67 -7.70 5.11
N GLN A 102 -6.38 -7.04 6.03
CA GLN A 102 -6.77 -7.66 7.29
C GLN A 102 -7.68 -8.88 7.08
N ILE A 103 -8.67 -8.77 6.19
CA ILE A 103 -9.58 -9.87 5.85
C ILE A 103 -8.80 -11.03 5.23
N VAL A 104 -7.95 -10.76 4.22
CA VAL A 104 -7.15 -11.80 3.58
C VAL A 104 -6.24 -12.49 4.58
N CYS A 105 -5.47 -11.73 5.37
CA CYS A 105 -4.61 -12.31 6.42
C CYS A 105 -5.42 -13.18 7.40
N THR A 106 -6.59 -12.71 7.83
CA THR A 106 -7.47 -13.46 8.75
C THR A 106 -7.99 -14.76 8.13
N CYS A 107 -8.22 -14.79 6.81
CA CYS A 107 -8.73 -15.98 6.11
C CYS A 107 -7.67 -17.06 5.88
N ILE A 108 -6.37 -16.68 5.76
CA ILE A 108 -5.35 -17.62 5.31
C ILE A 108 -4.27 -17.94 6.36
N LEU A 109 -4.22 -17.19 7.48
CA LEU A 109 -3.15 -17.30 8.48
C LEU A 109 -3.69 -17.78 9.83
N ASP A 110 -2.98 -18.74 10.39
CA ASP A 110 -3.12 -19.21 11.77
C ASP A 110 -1.89 -18.87 12.61
N GLU A 111 -1.96 -19.14 13.92
CA GLU A 111 -0.86 -18.92 14.84
C GLU A 111 0.36 -19.78 14.47
N GLY A 112 1.51 -19.09 14.31
CA GLY A 112 2.77 -19.71 13.93
C GLY A 112 3.01 -19.85 12.44
N ASP A 113 2.03 -19.52 11.59
CA ASP A 113 2.24 -19.40 10.15
C ASP A 113 3.22 -18.28 9.79
N GLU A 114 3.76 -18.32 8.59
CA GLU A 114 4.78 -17.41 8.11
C GLU A 114 4.33 -16.71 6.82
N VAL A 115 4.62 -15.40 6.75
CA VAL A 115 4.38 -14.57 5.57
C VAL A 115 5.69 -13.94 5.14
N ILE A 116 6.10 -14.16 3.91
CA ILE A 116 7.33 -13.56 3.35
C ILE A 116 6.99 -12.18 2.81
N ILE A 117 7.76 -11.15 3.22
CA ILE A 117 7.56 -9.75 2.78
C ILE A 117 8.92 -9.10 2.52
N PRO A 118 9.15 -8.47 1.34
CA PRO A 118 10.37 -7.68 1.11
C PRO A 118 10.42 -6.47 2.06
N GLU A 119 11.56 -6.25 2.70
CA GLU A 119 11.74 -5.07 3.55
C GLU A 119 12.80 -4.12 2.97
N PRO A 120 12.61 -2.79 3.13
CA PRO A 120 11.57 -2.13 3.94
C PRO A 120 10.17 -2.27 3.33
N PHE A 121 9.14 -2.35 4.19
CA PHE A 121 7.74 -2.54 3.79
C PHE A 121 6.80 -1.58 4.53
N TYR A 122 5.56 -1.49 4.04
CA TYR A 122 4.51 -0.68 4.66
C TYR A 122 4.26 -1.14 6.11
N PRO A 123 4.45 -0.26 7.13
CA PRO A 123 4.49 -0.67 8.54
C PRO A 123 3.24 -1.40 9.05
N ASN A 124 2.07 -1.12 8.45
CA ASN A 124 0.82 -1.74 8.90
C ASN A 124 0.74 -3.25 8.58
N TYR A 125 1.58 -3.78 7.68
CA TYR A 125 1.65 -5.23 7.48
C TYR A 125 2.00 -5.96 8.78
N ASN A 126 2.86 -5.36 9.64
CA ASN A 126 3.13 -5.90 10.97
C ASN A 126 1.85 -6.15 11.77
N THR A 127 0.91 -5.18 11.76
CA THR A 127 -0.33 -5.30 12.52
C THR A 127 -1.25 -6.36 11.91
N PHE A 128 -1.43 -6.37 10.59
CA PHE A 128 -2.33 -7.33 9.93
C PHE A 128 -1.85 -8.77 10.14
N VAL A 129 -0.55 -9.03 10.02
CA VAL A 129 0.03 -10.36 10.23
C VAL A 129 0.04 -10.72 11.72
N ASN A 130 0.53 -9.85 12.62
CA ASN A 130 0.62 -10.16 14.05
C ASN A 130 -0.74 -10.41 14.71
N CYS A 131 -1.81 -9.75 14.26
CA CYS A 131 -3.17 -9.97 14.77
C CYS A 131 -3.70 -11.37 14.49
N THR A 132 -3.18 -12.09 13.50
CA THR A 132 -3.52 -13.51 13.27
C THR A 132 -2.72 -14.46 14.15
N GLY A 133 -1.57 -14.04 14.66
CA GLY A 133 -0.60 -14.87 15.37
C GLY A 133 0.53 -15.38 14.46
N ALA A 134 0.46 -15.09 13.16
CA ALA A 134 1.51 -15.39 12.20
C ALA A 134 2.73 -14.47 12.37
N LYS A 135 3.80 -14.77 11.64
CA LYS A 135 5.08 -14.06 11.69
C LYS A 135 5.46 -13.56 10.30
N ILE A 136 6.07 -12.39 10.24
CA ILE A 136 6.72 -11.89 9.03
C ILE A 136 8.12 -12.50 8.93
N VAL A 137 8.44 -13.06 7.77
CA VAL A 137 9.78 -13.49 7.36
C VAL A 137 10.26 -12.50 6.29
N PRO A 138 11.22 -11.61 6.62
CA PRO A 138 11.62 -10.55 5.71
C PRO A 138 12.55 -11.05 4.61
N ILE A 139 12.37 -10.54 3.39
CA ILE A 139 13.41 -10.57 2.35
C ILE A 139 14.26 -9.32 2.54
N HIS A 140 15.51 -9.49 2.95
CA HIS A 140 16.40 -8.35 3.16
C HIS A 140 16.81 -7.70 1.85
N THR A 141 16.75 -6.38 1.82
CA THR A 141 17.22 -5.55 0.71
C THR A 141 18.04 -4.38 1.21
N THR A 142 18.85 -3.78 0.32
CA THR A 142 19.73 -2.67 0.67
C THR A 142 19.52 -1.45 -0.25
N PRO A 143 19.84 -0.24 0.22
CA PRO A 143 19.82 0.96 -0.62
C PRO A 143 20.75 0.86 -1.83
N GLU A 144 21.91 0.20 -1.65
CA GLU A 144 22.92 0.00 -2.68
C GLU A 144 22.39 -0.87 -3.84
N GLU A 145 21.55 -1.87 -3.55
CA GLU A 145 20.85 -2.70 -4.53
C GLU A 145 19.60 -2.03 -5.12
N GLY A 146 19.22 -0.84 -4.64
CA GLY A 146 17.96 -0.19 -5.02
C GLY A 146 16.72 -0.93 -4.52
N TYR A 147 16.86 -1.72 -3.46
CA TYR A 147 15.80 -2.50 -2.82
C TYR A 147 15.18 -3.59 -3.69
N HIS A 148 15.88 -4.06 -4.75
CA HIS A 148 15.44 -5.19 -5.55
C HIS A 148 15.51 -6.51 -4.77
N PHE A 149 14.43 -7.27 -4.82
CA PHE A 149 14.26 -8.49 -4.02
C PHE A 149 13.92 -9.75 -4.81
N ALA A 150 13.42 -9.60 -6.04
CA ALA A 150 12.87 -10.70 -6.82
C ALA A 150 13.97 -11.60 -7.39
N SER A 151 14.48 -12.50 -6.57
CA SER A 151 15.39 -13.58 -6.99
C SER A 151 15.10 -14.87 -6.22
N ARG A 152 15.33 -16.03 -6.84
CA ARG A 152 15.15 -17.34 -6.18
C ARG A 152 16.07 -17.50 -4.98
N GLU A 153 17.31 -17.03 -5.11
CA GLU A 153 18.35 -17.11 -4.08
C GLU A 153 17.97 -16.35 -2.80
N LYS A 154 17.21 -15.26 -2.94
CA LYS A 154 16.73 -14.48 -1.79
C LYS A 154 15.45 -15.06 -1.18
N ILE A 155 14.57 -15.68 -1.98
CA ILE A 155 13.22 -16.03 -1.56
C ILE A 155 13.10 -17.50 -1.16
N GLU A 156 13.56 -18.45 -1.98
CA GLU A 156 13.35 -19.88 -1.75
C GLU A 156 13.95 -20.38 -0.42
N PRO A 157 15.13 -19.90 0.06
CA PRO A 157 15.64 -20.31 1.37
C PRO A 157 14.78 -19.88 2.56
N LEU A 158 13.88 -18.92 2.38
CA LEU A 158 12.96 -18.43 3.42
C LEU A 158 11.68 -19.25 3.52
N ILE A 159 11.39 -20.07 2.50
CA ILE A 159 10.16 -20.86 2.44
C ILE A 159 10.29 -22.10 3.35
N THR A 160 9.35 -22.24 4.25
CA THR A 160 9.22 -23.38 5.16
C THR A 160 7.85 -24.04 5.03
N ALA A 161 7.62 -25.15 5.72
CA ALA A 161 6.32 -25.79 5.78
C ALA A 161 5.21 -24.92 6.43
N ARG A 162 5.59 -23.81 7.10
CA ARG A 162 4.67 -22.84 7.70
C ARG A 162 4.40 -21.64 6.82
N THR A 163 5.13 -21.47 5.74
CA THR A 163 4.92 -20.35 4.82
C THR A 163 3.58 -20.50 4.11
N LYS A 164 2.73 -19.49 4.20
CA LYS A 164 1.40 -19.45 3.58
C LYS A 164 1.30 -18.46 2.44
N ALA A 165 2.01 -17.35 2.52
CA ALA A 165 1.88 -16.27 1.56
C ALA A 165 3.17 -15.49 1.34
N ILE A 166 3.24 -14.85 0.19
CA ILE A 166 4.18 -13.78 -0.09
C ILE A 166 3.34 -12.50 -0.32
N ILE A 167 3.65 -11.42 0.40
CA ILE A 167 3.02 -10.11 0.17
C ILE A 167 4.03 -9.23 -0.56
N ILE A 168 3.63 -8.67 -1.69
CA ILE A 168 4.42 -7.68 -2.45
C ILE A 168 3.60 -6.41 -2.62
N THR A 169 4.25 -5.26 -2.49
CA THR A 169 3.68 -3.97 -2.88
C THR A 169 4.29 -3.57 -4.21
N ASN A 170 3.50 -3.43 -5.25
CA ASN A 170 3.99 -3.10 -6.58
C ASN A 170 3.06 -2.11 -7.31
N PRO A 171 3.54 -0.88 -7.52
CA PRO A 171 4.79 -0.22 -7.11
C PRO A 171 5.02 -0.15 -5.61
N GLY A 172 6.29 -0.23 -5.19
CA GLY A 172 6.73 -0.41 -3.81
C GLY A 172 6.45 0.76 -2.87
N ASN A 173 5.95 0.47 -1.68
CA ASN A 173 5.91 1.37 -0.53
C ASN A 173 6.77 0.76 0.59
N PRO A 174 7.89 1.39 1.01
CA PRO A 174 8.30 2.78 0.75
C PRO A 174 9.36 2.94 -0.36
N THR A 175 9.74 1.90 -1.09
CA THR A 175 10.95 1.87 -1.92
C THR A 175 10.81 2.52 -3.30
N GLY A 176 9.58 2.58 -3.84
CA GLY A 176 9.34 3.02 -5.21
C GLY A 176 9.80 2.03 -6.30
N VAL A 177 10.18 0.82 -5.93
CA VAL A 177 10.54 -0.25 -6.87
C VAL A 177 9.31 -0.66 -7.68
N VAL A 178 9.50 -0.88 -8.96
CA VAL A 178 8.52 -1.49 -9.87
C VAL A 178 9.12 -2.78 -10.41
N LEU A 179 8.44 -3.89 -10.20
CA LEU A 179 8.89 -5.18 -10.69
C LEU A 179 8.77 -5.25 -12.22
N THR A 180 9.84 -5.70 -12.85
CA THR A 180 9.85 -6.00 -14.29
C THR A 180 8.96 -7.20 -14.60
N PRO A 181 8.54 -7.41 -15.86
CA PRO A 181 7.77 -8.59 -16.25
C PRO A 181 8.45 -9.92 -15.89
N GLY A 182 9.78 -9.98 -16.00
CA GLY A 182 10.56 -11.16 -15.61
C GLY A 182 10.56 -11.42 -14.11
N GLU A 183 10.71 -10.37 -13.29
CA GLU A 183 10.65 -10.45 -11.84
C GLU A 183 9.24 -10.84 -11.37
N MET A 184 8.18 -10.27 -11.97
CA MET A 184 6.82 -10.64 -11.64
C MET A 184 6.51 -12.09 -12.01
N ARG A 185 6.99 -12.57 -13.18
CA ARG A 185 6.88 -13.97 -13.58
C ARG A 185 7.58 -14.89 -12.57
N LEU A 186 8.78 -14.50 -12.12
CA LEU A 186 9.52 -15.24 -11.09
C LEU A 186 8.72 -15.36 -9.78
N MET A 187 8.09 -14.26 -9.32
CA MET A 187 7.24 -14.28 -8.13
C MET A 187 6.07 -15.25 -8.30
N ALA A 188 5.42 -15.21 -9.46
CA ALA A 188 4.33 -16.12 -9.80
C ALA A 188 4.78 -17.59 -9.84
N ASP A 189 5.95 -17.88 -10.42
CA ASP A 189 6.50 -19.23 -10.48
C ASP A 189 6.82 -19.79 -9.09
N ILE A 190 7.38 -18.97 -8.19
CA ILE A 190 7.66 -19.36 -6.81
C ILE A 190 6.35 -19.65 -6.08
N ALA A 191 5.37 -18.75 -6.17
CA ALA A 191 4.07 -18.95 -5.51
C ALA A 191 3.41 -20.24 -5.97
N LYS A 192 3.43 -20.53 -7.27
CA LYS A 192 2.88 -21.75 -7.86
C LYS A 192 3.62 -22.99 -7.39
N ALA A 193 4.96 -22.97 -7.46
CA ALA A 193 5.80 -24.13 -7.13
C ALA A 193 5.64 -24.57 -5.67
N HIS A 194 5.40 -23.62 -4.77
CA HIS A 194 5.26 -23.86 -3.32
C HIS A 194 3.81 -23.80 -2.82
N ASN A 195 2.83 -23.65 -3.73
CA ASN A 195 1.40 -23.51 -3.40
C ASN A 195 1.12 -22.42 -2.37
N LEU A 196 1.71 -21.23 -2.57
CA LEU A 196 1.56 -20.08 -1.70
C LEU A 196 0.55 -19.09 -2.28
N PHE A 197 -0.13 -18.33 -1.41
CA PHE A 197 -0.82 -17.13 -1.83
C PHE A 197 0.19 -16.06 -2.24
N LEU A 198 -0.01 -15.42 -3.39
CA LEU A 198 0.72 -14.24 -3.82
C LEU A 198 -0.22 -13.04 -3.68
N ILE A 199 0.00 -12.23 -2.65
CA ILE A 199 -0.82 -11.05 -2.36
C ILE A 199 -0.11 -9.84 -2.95
N GLY A 200 -0.72 -9.24 -3.97
CA GLY A 200 -0.24 -8.02 -4.61
C GLY A 200 -1.00 -6.80 -4.08
N ASP A 201 -0.34 -6.00 -3.26
CA ASP A 201 -0.84 -4.66 -2.93
C ASP A 201 -0.50 -3.71 -4.09
N GLU A 202 -1.47 -3.53 -4.98
CA GLU A 202 -1.29 -2.78 -6.22
C GLU A 202 -1.97 -1.40 -6.20
N VAL A 203 -2.17 -0.83 -5.03
CA VAL A 203 -2.85 0.47 -4.85
C VAL A 203 -2.14 1.65 -5.54
N TYR A 204 -0.84 1.51 -5.86
CA TYR A 204 -0.05 2.51 -6.56
C TYR A 204 0.05 2.28 -8.07
N ARG A 205 -0.77 1.42 -8.65
CA ARG A 205 -0.74 0.97 -10.05
C ARG A 205 -0.61 2.11 -11.06
N GLU A 206 -1.27 3.24 -10.86
CA GLU A 206 -1.25 4.37 -11.77
C GLU A 206 0.02 5.23 -11.67
N PHE A 207 0.88 4.95 -10.68
CA PHE A 207 2.12 5.69 -10.44
C PHE A 207 3.33 4.89 -10.92
N VAL A 208 3.48 4.74 -12.24
CA VAL A 208 4.65 4.14 -12.90
C VAL A 208 5.25 5.17 -13.87
N TYR A 209 6.55 5.45 -13.75
CA TYR A 209 7.16 6.62 -14.37
C TYR A 209 7.94 6.34 -15.66
N GLY A 210 8.21 5.12 -16.02
CA GLY A 210 9.04 4.76 -17.17
C GLY A 210 8.32 4.67 -18.53
N GLY A 211 7.00 4.98 -18.57
CA GLY A 211 6.18 4.78 -19.78
C GLY A 211 5.72 3.34 -19.98
N GLU A 212 6.18 2.40 -19.19
CA GLU A 212 5.71 1.03 -19.15
C GLU A 212 4.44 0.91 -18.30
N GLN A 213 3.59 -0.07 -18.63
CA GLN A 213 2.44 -0.40 -17.77
C GLN A 213 2.89 -1.36 -16.68
N LEU A 214 2.29 -1.22 -15.49
CA LEU A 214 2.50 -2.16 -14.41
C LEU A 214 2.14 -3.59 -14.85
N GLN A 215 3.03 -4.53 -14.58
CA GLN A 215 2.70 -5.94 -14.64
C GLN A 215 1.95 -6.33 -13.35
N SER A 216 0.67 -6.67 -13.49
CA SER A 216 -0.15 -7.12 -12.37
C SER A 216 -0.03 -8.63 -12.20
N ILE A 217 -0.11 -9.10 -10.94
CA ILE A 217 -0.20 -10.54 -10.67
C ILE A 217 -1.47 -11.18 -11.29
N GLY A 218 -2.51 -10.39 -11.50
CA GLY A 218 -3.76 -10.84 -12.13
C GLY A 218 -3.64 -11.19 -13.62
N GLN A 219 -2.53 -10.89 -14.27
CA GLN A 219 -2.29 -11.24 -15.67
C GLN A 219 -1.81 -12.68 -15.86
N TYR A 220 -1.45 -13.38 -14.80
CA TYR A 220 -0.90 -14.73 -14.85
C TYR A 220 -1.98 -15.77 -14.57
N ALA A 221 -2.64 -16.27 -15.63
CA ALA A 221 -3.76 -17.23 -15.52
C ALA A 221 -3.36 -18.54 -14.84
N ASP A 222 -2.11 -18.93 -14.89
CA ASP A 222 -1.59 -20.17 -14.31
C ASP A 222 -1.38 -20.12 -12.78
N ILE A 223 -1.57 -18.93 -12.17
CA ILE A 223 -1.61 -18.73 -10.71
C ILE A 223 -2.92 -18.07 -10.25
N ALA A 224 -3.97 -18.14 -11.04
CA ALA A 224 -5.22 -17.43 -10.77
C ALA A 224 -5.81 -17.73 -9.37
N GLU A 225 -5.65 -18.96 -8.88
CA GLU A 225 -6.09 -19.38 -7.54
C GLU A 225 -5.13 -18.94 -6.42
N ASN A 226 -3.88 -18.64 -6.76
CA ASN A 226 -2.88 -18.17 -5.80
C ASN A 226 -2.88 -16.64 -5.67
N ALA A 227 -3.26 -15.94 -6.74
CA ALA A 227 -3.15 -14.48 -6.85
C ALA A 227 -4.31 -13.76 -6.14
N VAL A 228 -3.96 -12.83 -5.25
CA VAL A 228 -4.91 -11.97 -4.54
C VAL A 228 -4.48 -10.52 -4.71
N ILE A 229 -5.24 -9.74 -5.45
CA ILE A 229 -4.98 -8.30 -5.61
C ILE A 229 -5.69 -7.52 -4.50
N ILE A 230 -4.94 -6.64 -3.86
CA ILE A 230 -5.48 -5.59 -3.00
C ILE A 230 -5.51 -4.30 -3.80
N ASP A 231 -6.69 -3.73 -3.95
CA ASP A 231 -6.91 -2.48 -4.69
C ASP A 231 -7.57 -1.41 -3.82
N SER A 232 -7.45 -0.14 -4.22
CA SER A 232 -8.09 0.97 -3.52
C SER A 232 -8.19 2.21 -4.40
N VAL A 233 -9.27 2.96 -4.21
CA VAL A 233 -9.45 4.30 -4.81
C VAL A 233 -8.55 5.36 -4.14
N SER A 234 -8.02 5.06 -2.95
CA SER A 234 -7.32 6.01 -2.08
C SER A 234 -6.18 6.75 -2.76
N LYS A 235 -5.35 6.02 -3.50
CA LYS A 235 -4.14 6.60 -4.13
C LYS A 235 -4.44 7.05 -5.55
N ARG A 236 -5.08 6.20 -6.32
CA ARG A 236 -5.41 6.41 -7.73
C ARG A 236 -6.20 7.70 -7.99
N PHE A 237 -7.17 8.01 -7.12
CA PHE A 237 -8.07 9.15 -7.28
C PHE A 237 -7.92 10.23 -6.20
N SER A 238 -6.83 10.20 -5.44
CA SER A 238 -6.66 11.11 -4.28
C SER A 238 -7.84 11.08 -3.31
N ALA A 239 -8.47 9.91 -3.15
CA ALA A 239 -9.69 9.72 -2.38
C ALA A 239 -9.45 8.88 -1.11
N CYS A 240 -8.37 9.20 -0.36
CA CYS A 240 -7.99 8.45 0.84
C CYS A 240 -9.10 8.45 1.91
N GLY A 241 -9.86 9.54 2.01
CA GLY A 241 -10.96 9.71 2.95
C GLY A 241 -12.22 8.90 2.61
N ALA A 242 -12.41 8.47 1.37
CA ALA A 242 -13.55 7.66 0.94
C ALA A 242 -13.56 6.26 1.59
N ARG A 243 -12.39 5.74 2.01
CA ARG A 243 -12.26 4.41 2.61
C ARG A 243 -12.85 3.31 1.74
N ILE A 244 -12.55 3.29 0.45
CA ILE A 244 -12.97 2.25 -0.50
C ILE A 244 -11.76 1.50 -1.05
N GLY A 245 -11.82 0.18 -0.96
CA GLY A 245 -10.86 -0.77 -1.52
C GLY A 245 -11.54 -2.03 -1.97
N ALA A 246 -10.76 -3.01 -2.41
CA ALA A 246 -11.28 -4.30 -2.87
C ALA A 246 -10.28 -5.43 -2.65
N ILE A 247 -10.82 -6.64 -2.43
CA ILE A 247 -10.16 -7.92 -2.62
C ILE A 247 -10.58 -8.44 -3.98
N ILE A 248 -9.61 -8.78 -4.84
CA ILE A 248 -9.86 -9.26 -6.19
C ILE A 248 -9.06 -10.54 -6.41
N THR A 249 -9.74 -11.64 -6.69
CA THR A 249 -9.10 -12.96 -6.89
C THR A 249 -10.02 -13.93 -7.62
N LYS A 250 -9.47 -14.89 -8.31
CA LYS A 250 -10.22 -16.03 -8.88
C LYS A 250 -10.46 -17.13 -7.86
N ASN A 251 -9.84 -17.08 -6.69
CA ASN A 251 -9.98 -18.08 -5.63
C ASN A 251 -11.34 -17.92 -4.94
N GLN A 252 -12.33 -18.71 -5.40
CA GLN A 252 -13.70 -18.63 -4.92
C GLN A 252 -13.85 -19.09 -3.47
N GLU A 253 -13.00 -20.00 -3.00
CA GLU A 253 -13.00 -20.44 -1.61
C GLU A 253 -12.54 -19.31 -0.68
N LEU A 254 -11.47 -18.59 -1.05
CA LEU A 254 -11.03 -17.40 -0.31
C LEU A 254 -12.11 -16.31 -0.28
N LEU A 255 -12.78 -16.07 -1.40
CA LEU A 255 -13.86 -15.07 -1.46
C LEU A 255 -15.05 -15.48 -0.58
N LEU A 256 -15.39 -16.77 -0.53
CA LEU A 256 -16.42 -17.26 0.37
C LEU A 256 -16.05 -17.05 1.85
N HIS A 257 -14.79 -17.27 2.21
CA HIS A 257 -14.32 -17.00 3.57
C HIS A 257 -14.27 -15.51 3.89
N ALA A 258 -13.78 -14.69 2.98
CA ALA A 258 -13.76 -13.23 3.11
C ALA A 258 -15.18 -12.66 3.24
N LEU A 259 -16.14 -13.21 2.49
CA LEU A 259 -17.55 -12.79 2.57
C LEU A 259 -18.15 -12.98 3.97
N LYS A 260 -17.76 -14.01 4.73
CA LYS A 260 -18.20 -14.19 6.13
C LYS A 260 -17.84 -13.01 7.00
N ILE A 261 -16.62 -12.46 6.82
CA ILE A 261 -16.15 -11.28 7.56
C ILE A 261 -16.88 -10.03 7.05
N CYS A 262 -17.06 -9.89 5.73
CA CYS A 262 -17.83 -8.80 5.14
C CYS A 262 -19.27 -8.78 5.65
N GLN A 263 -19.91 -9.92 5.81
CA GLN A 263 -21.27 -10.02 6.38
C GLN A 263 -21.30 -9.67 7.87
N ALA A 264 -20.28 -10.07 8.64
CA ALA A 264 -20.17 -9.70 10.06
C ALA A 264 -19.96 -8.18 10.26
N ARG A 265 -19.26 -7.52 9.33
CA ARG A 265 -19.08 -6.07 9.28
C ARG A 265 -20.34 -5.34 8.77
N LEU A 266 -21.28 -6.05 8.14
CA LEU A 266 -22.49 -5.62 7.42
C LEU A 266 -22.19 -5.10 6.01
N SER A 267 -21.82 -3.82 5.86
CA SER A 267 -21.52 -3.22 4.56
C SER A 267 -20.46 -2.13 4.66
N VAL A 268 -19.84 -1.80 3.56
CA VAL A 268 -19.10 -0.54 3.40
C VAL A 268 -20.09 0.61 3.24
N ALA A 269 -19.70 1.83 3.62
CA ALA A 269 -20.55 3.02 3.56
C ALA A 269 -21.15 3.23 2.16
N THR A 270 -22.47 3.30 2.09
CA THR A 270 -23.22 3.33 0.83
C THR A 270 -22.89 4.54 -0.03
N LEU A 271 -22.86 5.75 0.57
CA LEU A 271 -22.54 6.99 -0.16
C LEU A 271 -21.13 6.96 -0.74
N ASP A 272 -20.15 6.49 0.03
CA ASP A 272 -18.78 6.43 -0.46
C ASP A 272 -18.60 5.40 -1.58
N GLN A 273 -19.36 4.31 -1.57
CA GLN A 273 -19.38 3.35 -2.67
C GLN A 273 -19.99 3.97 -3.94
N LEU A 274 -21.12 4.66 -3.83
CA LEU A 274 -21.76 5.35 -4.98
C LEU A 274 -20.85 6.40 -5.58
N ALA A 275 -20.25 7.24 -4.72
CA ALA A 275 -19.31 8.27 -5.14
C ALA A 275 -18.04 7.68 -5.76
N SER A 276 -17.54 6.58 -5.22
CA SER A 276 -16.36 5.91 -5.77
C SER A 276 -16.62 5.22 -7.10
N ALA A 277 -17.82 4.73 -7.36
CA ALA A 277 -18.19 4.22 -8.68
C ALA A 277 -18.06 5.29 -9.77
N ALA A 278 -18.47 6.53 -9.46
CA ALA A 278 -18.34 7.67 -10.38
C ALA A 278 -16.87 8.06 -10.68
N LEU A 279 -15.94 7.75 -9.78
CA LEU A 279 -14.51 8.00 -10.02
C LEU A 279 -13.95 7.19 -11.20
N TYR A 280 -14.50 6.03 -11.49
CA TYR A 280 -14.01 5.16 -12.58
C TYR A 280 -14.39 5.67 -13.98
N GLU A 281 -15.25 6.70 -14.06
CA GLU A 281 -15.63 7.37 -15.31
C GLU A 281 -14.65 8.47 -15.72
N VAL A 282 -13.63 8.80 -14.87
CA VAL A 282 -12.65 9.82 -15.24
C VAL A 282 -11.85 9.42 -16.47
N ASP A 283 -11.56 10.41 -17.30
CA ASP A 283 -10.75 10.25 -18.49
C ASP A 283 -9.28 9.89 -18.13
N ARG A 284 -8.62 9.15 -19.01
CA ARG A 284 -7.24 8.75 -18.83
C ARG A 284 -6.28 9.92 -18.65
N THR A 285 -6.60 11.06 -19.20
CA THR A 285 -5.82 12.31 -19.06
C THR A 285 -5.64 12.74 -17.61
N TYR A 286 -6.58 12.40 -16.71
CA TYR A 286 -6.42 12.62 -15.28
C TYR A 286 -5.21 11.88 -14.75
N PHE A 287 -5.08 10.58 -15.04
CA PHE A 287 -3.95 9.77 -14.57
C PHE A 287 -2.62 10.23 -15.18
N ASP A 288 -2.64 10.64 -16.45
CA ASP A 288 -1.45 11.15 -17.14
C ASP A 288 -0.96 12.46 -16.51
N ALA A 289 -1.87 13.35 -16.14
CA ALA A 289 -1.55 14.60 -15.43
C ALA A 289 -1.00 14.31 -14.02
N VAL A 290 -1.66 13.45 -13.25
CA VAL A 290 -1.22 13.02 -11.91
C VAL A 290 0.18 12.41 -11.97
N ARG A 291 0.40 11.48 -12.89
CA ARG A 291 1.68 10.80 -13.09
C ARG A 291 2.79 11.78 -13.45
N THR A 292 2.50 12.74 -14.34
CA THR A 292 3.46 13.77 -14.76
C THR A 292 3.87 14.63 -13.56
N GLU A 293 2.92 15.08 -12.74
CA GLU A 293 3.21 15.89 -11.57
C GLU A 293 4.06 15.13 -10.55
N TYR A 294 3.69 13.89 -10.20
CA TYR A 294 4.47 13.10 -9.25
C TYR A 294 5.85 12.70 -9.79
N LYS A 295 5.97 12.50 -11.10
CA LYS A 295 7.28 12.31 -11.74
C LYS A 295 8.16 13.55 -11.56
N ASN A 296 7.63 14.74 -11.79
CA ASN A 296 8.36 16.00 -11.61
C ASN A 296 8.83 16.20 -10.16
N ARG A 297 7.96 15.89 -9.19
CA ARG A 297 8.30 15.92 -7.76
C ARG A 297 9.40 14.91 -7.43
N ARG A 298 9.27 13.67 -7.91
CA ARG A 298 10.28 12.62 -7.77
C ARG A 298 11.63 13.06 -8.32
N ASP A 299 11.66 13.54 -9.56
CA ASP A 299 12.88 13.98 -10.24
C ASP A 299 13.55 15.13 -9.48
N THR A 300 12.77 16.04 -8.94
CA THR A 300 13.27 17.18 -8.17
C THR A 300 13.93 16.73 -6.86
N ILE A 301 13.23 15.95 -6.05
CA ILE A 301 13.78 15.51 -4.75
C ILE A 301 14.96 14.55 -4.95
N TYR A 302 14.88 13.63 -5.91
CA TYR A 302 15.95 12.69 -6.22
C TYR A 302 17.24 13.42 -6.59
N ARG A 303 17.17 14.37 -7.53
CA ARG A 303 18.32 15.18 -7.93
C ARG A 303 18.92 15.94 -6.74
N LYS A 304 18.08 16.55 -5.90
CA LYS A 304 18.52 17.34 -4.74
C LYS A 304 19.18 16.48 -3.65
N LEU A 305 18.69 15.28 -3.44
CA LEU A 305 19.32 14.34 -2.50
C LEU A 305 20.71 13.90 -2.97
N LEU A 306 20.90 13.70 -4.27
CA LEU A 306 22.21 13.33 -4.84
C LEU A 306 23.26 14.46 -4.77
N GLU A 307 22.85 15.71 -4.57
CA GLU A 307 23.76 16.83 -4.32
C GLU A 307 24.39 16.76 -2.91
N ILE A 308 23.83 15.95 -1.98
CA ILE A 308 24.31 15.82 -0.61
C ILE A 308 25.39 14.73 -0.54
N PRO A 309 26.64 15.06 -0.15
CA PRO A 309 27.71 14.07 -0.06
C PRO A 309 27.37 12.93 0.92
N GLY A 310 27.59 11.69 0.49
CA GLY A 310 27.36 10.49 1.31
C GLY A 310 25.93 9.97 1.30
N VAL A 311 24.98 10.62 0.63
CA VAL A 311 23.63 10.08 0.43
C VAL A 311 23.68 8.92 -0.58
N VAL A 312 23.01 7.81 -0.23
CA VAL A 312 22.73 6.72 -1.16
C VAL A 312 21.23 6.68 -1.44
N CYS A 313 20.87 6.87 -2.67
CA CYS A 313 19.50 6.85 -3.13
C CYS A 313 19.45 6.30 -4.56
N LYS A 314 18.49 5.44 -4.85
CA LYS A 314 18.18 4.99 -6.21
C LYS A 314 16.93 5.69 -6.71
N GLU A 315 16.85 5.89 -8.01
CA GLU A 315 15.70 6.53 -8.64
C GLU A 315 14.45 5.63 -8.52
N PRO A 316 13.38 6.09 -7.82
CA PRO A 316 12.14 5.32 -7.76
C PRO A 316 11.47 5.24 -9.13
N GLN A 317 11.01 4.04 -9.50
CA GLN A 317 10.32 3.79 -10.77
C GLN A 317 8.81 3.97 -10.66
N GLY A 318 8.27 3.94 -9.44
CA GLY A 318 6.83 4.09 -9.21
C GLY A 318 6.48 4.54 -7.81
N ALA A 319 5.18 4.54 -7.50
CA ALA A 319 4.60 5.11 -6.31
C ALA A 319 4.97 6.61 -6.15
N PHE A 320 4.84 7.16 -4.97
CA PHE A 320 5.29 8.53 -4.66
C PHE A 320 6.12 8.56 -3.37
N TYR A 321 6.93 7.51 -3.21
CA TYR A 321 7.87 7.35 -2.10
C TYR A 321 9.29 7.29 -2.63
N LEU A 322 10.21 7.66 -1.77
CA LEU A 322 11.63 7.58 -2.02
C LEU A 322 12.34 7.20 -0.73
N MET A 323 13.21 6.21 -0.79
CA MET A 323 14.08 5.83 0.31
C MET A 323 15.49 6.36 0.04
N ALA A 324 16.07 7.05 1.02
CA ALA A 324 17.43 7.55 0.96
C ALA A 324 18.17 7.18 2.26
N LYS A 325 19.36 6.62 2.12
CA LYS A 325 20.31 6.48 3.23
C LYS A 325 21.04 7.81 3.38
N LEU A 326 20.82 8.46 4.51
CA LEU A 326 21.44 9.74 4.84
C LEU A 326 22.77 9.52 5.57
N PRO A 327 23.74 10.45 5.47
CA PRO A 327 25.02 10.37 6.20
C PRO A 327 24.86 10.79 7.67
N VAL A 328 23.94 10.15 8.38
CA VAL A 328 23.65 10.35 9.80
C VAL A 328 23.71 9.03 10.53
N ASP A 329 24.00 9.04 11.83
CA ASP A 329 24.10 7.86 12.68
C ASP A 329 22.76 7.33 13.15
N ASP A 330 21.73 8.17 13.20
CA ASP A 330 20.39 7.81 13.68
C ASP A 330 19.33 8.76 13.06
N THR A 331 18.50 8.23 12.18
CA THR A 331 17.48 9.01 11.48
C THR A 331 16.36 9.49 12.40
N ASP A 332 16.05 8.78 13.49
CA ASP A 332 15.08 9.21 14.49
C ASP A 332 15.57 10.42 15.28
N LYS A 333 16.84 10.44 15.68
CA LYS A 333 17.46 11.59 16.34
C LYS A 333 17.55 12.77 15.40
N PHE A 334 17.93 12.54 14.15
CA PHE A 334 18.00 13.60 13.14
C PHE A 334 16.61 14.22 12.89
N GLN A 335 15.57 13.40 12.74
CA GLN A 335 14.20 13.90 12.59
C GLN A 335 13.72 14.65 13.84
N THR A 336 14.08 14.19 15.04
CA THR A 336 13.76 14.90 16.28
C THR A 336 14.45 16.26 16.31
N TRP A 337 15.73 16.34 15.98
CA TRP A 337 16.49 17.59 15.91
C TRP A 337 15.87 18.60 14.93
N LEU A 338 15.43 18.13 13.74
CA LEU A 338 14.71 18.96 12.77
C LEU A 338 13.42 19.58 13.33
N LEU A 339 12.77 18.90 14.30
CA LEU A 339 11.50 19.32 14.88
C LEU A 339 11.62 19.92 16.29
N THR A 340 12.82 20.11 16.81
CA THR A 340 13.02 20.69 18.14
C THR A 340 14.02 21.83 18.17
N GLU A 341 15.02 21.80 17.29
CA GLU A 341 16.16 22.69 17.35
C GLU A 341 16.45 23.41 16.01
N PHE A 342 16.23 22.71 14.88
CA PHE A 342 16.55 23.28 13.56
C PHE A 342 15.39 24.10 13.00
N GLN A 343 15.74 25.26 12.44
CA GLN A 343 14.87 26.04 11.56
C GLN A 343 15.72 26.89 10.61
N ASP A 344 15.24 27.08 9.41
CA ASP A 344 15.75 28.04 8.44
C ASP A 344 14.62 28.97 8.00
N ASN A 345 14.73 30.29 8.26
CA ASN A 345 13.69 31.29 7.97
C ASN A 345 12.29 30.92 8.50
N ASN A 346 12.19 30.38 9.71
CA ASN A 346 10.98 29.84 10.33
C ASN A 346 10.36 28.65 9.57
N GLU A 347 11.17 27.88 8.87
CA GLU A 347 10.75 26.68 8.16
C GLU A 347 11.59 25.47 8.57
N THR A 348 10.99 24.28 8.57
CA THR A 348 11.67 23.01 8.76
C THR A 348 10.97 21.92 7.93
N LEU A 349 11.47 20.70 8.00
CA LEU A 349 10.87 19.57 7.29
C LEU A 349 10.65 18.36 8.22
N MET A 350 9.68 17.52 7.86
CA MET A 350 9.40 16.26 8.51
C MET A 350 9.41 15.14 7.48
N PHE A 351 10.24 14.12 7.69
CA PHE A 351 10.25 12.88 6.92
C PHE A 351 9.92 11.68 7.82
N ALA A 352 9.78 10.50 7.24
CA ALA A 352 9.56 9.26 8.00
C ALA A 352 10.90 8.52 8.16
N PRO A 353 11.47 8.40 9.39
CA PRO A 353 12.68 7.61 9.62
C PRO A 353 12.52 6.16 9.20
N GLY A 354 13.58 5.59 8.62
CA GLY A 354 13.57 4.27 7.99
C GLY A 354 13.30 3.10 8.93
N ALA A 355 13.73 3.18 10.18
CA ALA A 355 13.65 2.08 11.16
C ALA A 355 12.24 1.48 11.33
N GLY A 356 11.19 2.30 11.14
CA GLY A 356 9.80 1.85 11.27
C GLY A 356 9.29 0.96 10.15
N PHE A 357 10.04 0.83 9.05
CA PHE A 357 9.68 0.06 7.87
C PHE A 357 10.34 -1.32 7.82
N TYR A 358 11.05 -1.71 8.87
CA TYR A 358 11.74 -2.99 9.00
C TYR A 358 11.16 -3.85 10.11
N SER A 359 11.27 -5.16 9.97
CA SER A 359 10.78 -6.14 10.94
C SER A 359 11.63 -6.17 12.22
N ALA A 360 12.95 -6.05 12.10
CA ALA A 360 13.89 -6.09 13.21
C ALA A 360 14.27 -4.68 13.68
N PRO A 361 14.48 -4.49 15.02
CA PRO A 361 15.05 -3.26 15.56
C PRO A 361 16.47 -3.02 15.03
N GLY A 362 16.83 -1.75 14.82
CA GLY A 362 18.17 -1.34 14.40
C GLY A 362 18.42 -1.39 12.89
N MET A 363 17.46 -1.88 12.11
CA MET A 363 17.51 -1.80 10.65
C MET A 363 16.95 -0.44 10.20
N GLY A 364 17.52 0.14 9.13
CA GLY A 364 17.04 1.41 8.56
C GLY A 364 17.42 2.67 9.38
N LEU A 365 18.40 2.56 10.25
CA LEU A 365 18.98 3.69 10.98
C LEU A 365 19.85 4.55 10.08
#